data_cfc050a49f78267fae9ac1bb3a1e65c3
#
_entry.id   cfc050a49f78267fae9ac1bb3a1e65c3
#
_cell.length_a   1.000
_cell.length_b   1.000
_cell.length_c   1.000
_cell.angle_alpha   90.00
_cell.angle_beta   90.00
_cell.angle_gamma   90.00
#
_symmetry.space_group_name_H-M   'P 1'
#
loop_
_entity.id
_entity.type
_entity.pdbx_description
1 polymer ?
#
loop_
_entity_poly.entity_id
_entity_poly.type
_entity_poly.pdbx_seq_one_letter_code
_entity_poly.pdbx_strand_id
1 'polypeptide(L)'
;MKILNLNLQNFKGFRTNSFDLDGKSTVIFGVNGTGKTSILSAINYLCWNWVYRLNPAQGAAFKSLDAALVHAGTTRLEISGDFELGGEVFSLRKAYTKARPGKGASVEANKKLYDAFLERYLALYEEENQSIPIFVNYGTNRAVLDIPLRIRKKHEFSKWTALERAMENELDYRTFFEWFRNQEDYEAEIIRERQDLQYRDALLECVRR
;
A
#
# COMPACT_ATOMS: atom_id res chain seq x y z
N MET A 1 -11.97 -5.18 0.57
CA MET A 1 -10.88 -6.19 0.64
C MET A 1 -10.57 -6.50 2.09
N LYS A 2 -10.23 -7.76 2.38
CA LYS A 2 -9.82 -8.21 3.71
C LYS A 2 -8.57 -9.08 3.60
N ILE A 3 -7.71 -9.03 4.61
CA ILE A 3 -6.59 -9.97 4.75
C ILE A 3 -7.05 -11.04 5.74
N LEU A 4 -7.12 -12.29 5.29
CA LEU A 4 -7.64 -13.39 6.10
C LEU A 4 -6.54 -14.02 6.95
N ASN A 5 -5.38 -14.25 6.37
CA ASN A 5 -4.22 -14.79 7.07
C ASN A 5 -2.90 -14.28 6.48
N LEU A 6 -1.82 -14.51 7.21
CA LEU A 6 -0.45 -14.26 6.78
C LEU A 6 0.45 -15.38 7.27
N ASN A 7 1.22 -15.98 6.38
CA ASN A 7 2.17 -17.04 6.69
C ASN A 7 3.58 -16.59 6.34
N LEU A 8 4.48 -16.74 7.29
CA LEU A 8 5.90 -16.38 7.18
C LEU A 8 6.76 -17.62 7.36
N GLN A 9 7.66 -17.88 6.41
CA GLN A 9 8.65 -18.94 6.49
C GLN A 9 10.03 -18.35 6.23
N ASN A 10 10.93 -18.50 7.20
CA ASN A 10 12.29 -17.98 7.16
C ASN A 10 12.40 -16.50 6.78
N PHE A 11 11.47 -15.68 7.24
CA PHE A 11 11.41 -14.27 6.94
C PHE A 11 11.90 -13.43 8.14
N LYS A 12 13.02 -12.72 7.98
CA LYS A 12 13.66 -11.94 9.05
C LYS A 12 13.84 -12.77 10.33
N GLY A 13 13.23 -12.36 11.46
CA GLY A 13 13.27 -13.07 12.74
C GLY A 13 12.37 -14.30 12.82
N PHE A 14 11.48 -14.52 11.85
CA PHE A 14 10.52 -15.62 11.87
C PHE A 14 11.04 -16.85 11.13
N ARG A 15 11.05 -18.00 11.79
CA ARG A 15 11.31 -19.30 11.12
C ARG A 15 10.05 -19.82 10.44
N THR A 16 8.99 -20.01 11.21
CA THR A 16 7.67 -20.43 10.71
C THR A 16 6.62 -19.86 11.63
N ASN A 17 5.80 -18.96 11.11
CA ASN A 17 4.71 -18.35 11.84
C ASN A 17 3.50 -18.16 10.92
N SER A 18 2.32 -18.40 11.48
CA SER A 18 1.04 -18.13 10.84
C SER A 18 0.24 -17.17 11.71
N PHE A 19 -0.37 -16.18 11.08
CA PHE A 19 -1.21 -15.18 11.73
C PHE A 19 -2.60 -15.25 11.08
N ASP A 20 -3.59 -15.56 11.89
CA ASP A 20 -4.99 -15.49 11.50
C ASP A 20 -5.48 -14.05 11.76
N LEU A 21 -5.84 -13.34 10.71
CA LEU A 21 -6.32 -11.95 10.75
C LEU A 21 -7.84 -11.87 10.57
N ASP A 22 -8.45 -12.94 10.08
CA ASP A 22 -9.90 -13.12 9.94
C ASP A 22 -10.61 -11.93 9.24
N GLY A 23 -9.87 -11.18 8.42
CA GLY A 23 -10.37 -10.00 7.73
C GLY A 23 -10.79 -8.84 8.64
N LYS A 24 -10.34 -8.84 9.89
CA LYS A 24 -10.69 -7.82 10.90
C LYS A 24 -9.57 -6.79 11.09
N SER A 25 -9.94 -5.66 11.68
CA SER A 25 -8.96 -4.69 12.16
C SER A 25 -8.09 -5.34 13.24
N THR A 26 -6.77 -5.36 13.03
CA THR A 26 -5.82 -6.06 13.88
C THR A 26 -4.83 -5.10 14.50
N VAL A 27 -4.62 -5.22 15.81
CA VAL A 27 -3.60 -4.48 16.55
C VAL A 27 -2.47 -5.44 16.93
N ILE A 28 -1.24 -5.11 16.48
CA ILE A 28 -0.04 -5.90 16.79
C ILE A 28 0.75 -5.17 17.88
N PHE A 29 0.84 -5.78 19.06
CA PHE A 29 1.57 -5.21 20.20
C PHE A 29 2.65 -6.16 20.73
N GLY A 30 3.59 -5.63 21.50
CA GLY A 30 4.70 -6.38 22.07
C GLY A 30 5.94 -5.51 22.27
N VAL A 31 6.96 -6.05 22.92
CA VAL A 31 8.23 -5.36 23.18
C VAL A 31 9.00 -5.07 21.89
N ASN A 32 9.98 -4.15 21.94
CA ASN A 32 10.79 -3.85 20.77
C ASN A 32 11.61 -5.08 20.35
N GLY A 33 11.78 -5.26 19.05
CA GLY A 33 12.52 -6.41 18.49
C GLY A 33 11.69 -7.68 18.25
N THR A 34 10.44 -7.77 18.67
CA THR A 34 9.59 -8.98 18.50
C THR A 34 9.08 -9.21 17.07
N GLY A 35 9.40 -8.31 16.12
CA GLY A 35 9.04 -8.53 14.72
C GLY A 35 7.74 -7.85 14.26
N LYS A 36 7.12 -6.96 15.05
CA LYS A 36 5.89 -6.23 14.67
C LYS A 36 6.00 -5.57 13.29
N THR A 37 7.06 -4.81 13.07
CA THR A 37 7.34 -4.16 11.77
C THR A 37 7.63 -5.18 10.66
N SER A 38 8.14 -6.36 11.01
CA SER A 38 8.37 -7.43 10.02
C SER A 38 7.08 -8.01 9.50
N ILE A 39 6.05 -8.15 10.34
CA ILE A 39 4.70 -8.59 9.93
C ILE A 39 4.11 -7.60 8.93
N LEU A 40 4.13 -6.30 9.26
CA LEU A 40 3.65 -5.25 8.34
C LEU A 40 4.47 -5.21 7.04
N SER A 41 5.80 -5.40 7.13
CA SER A 41 6.65 -5.49 5.95
C SER A 41 6.29 -6.67 5.05
N ALA A 42 5.93 -7.82 5.61
CA ALA A 42 5.53 -8.99 4.81
C ALA A 42 4.25 -8.72 4.02
N ILE A 43 3.24 -8.12 4.64
CA ILE A 43 2.02 -7.68 3.96
C ILE A 43 2.37 -6.70 2.85
N ASN A 44 3.23 -5.72 3.13
CA ASN A 44 3.69 -4.76 2.15
C ASN A 44 4.36 -5.44 0.95
N TYR A 45 5.27 -6.41 1.16
CA TYR A 45 5.89 -7.16 0.07
C TYR A 45 4.89 -7.97 -0.76
N LEU A 46 3.85 -8.54 -0.17
CA LEU A 46 2.79 -9.21 -0.91
C LEU A 46 2.00 -8.22 -1.77
N CYS A 47 1.61 -7.09 -1.22
CA CYS A 47 0.78 -6.11 -1.90
C CYS A 47 1.53 -5.29 -2.96
N TRP A 48 2.85 -5.08 -2.81
CA TRP A 48 3.65 -4.20 -3.66
C TRP A 48 3.51 -4.50 -5.16
N ASN A 49 3.44 -5.77 -5.54
CA ASN A 49 3.40 -6.16 -6.94
C ASN A 49 2.17 -5.62 -7.68
N TRP A 50 0.99 -5.79 -7.10
CA TRP A 50 -0.23 -5.37 -7.76
C TRP A 50 -0.48 -3.86 -7.59
N VAL A 51 -0.12 -3.26 -6.46
CA VAL A 51 -0.21 -1.80 -6.27
C VAL A 51 0.70 -1.08 -7.28
N TYR A 52 1.93 -1.57 -7.47
CA TYR A 52 2.84 -1.03 -8.48
C TYR A 52 2.28 -1.16 -9.91
N ARG A 53 1.60 -2.26 -10.23
CA ARG A 53 1.01 -2.49 -11.56
C ARG A 53 -0.21 -1.62 -11.83
N LEU A 54 -0.93 -1.20 -10.80
CA LEU A 54 -2.04 -0.26 -10.92
C LEU A 54 -1.55 1.16 -11.26
N ASN A 55 -0.37 1.54 -10.81
CA ASN A 55 0.21 2.84 -11.12
C ASN A 55 1.67 2.73 -11.57
N PRO A 56 1.94 2.29 -12.82
CA PRO A 56 3.30 2.09 -13.32
C PRO A 56 4.03 3.41 -13.65
N ALA A 57 3.31 4.54 -13.71
CA ALA A 57 3.80 5.76 -14.37
C ALA A 57 4.84 6.56 -13.57
N GLN A 58 5.08 6.27 -12.31
CA GLN A 58 5.76 7.25 -11.44
C GLN A 58 7.09 6.79 -10.83
N GLY A 59 7.78 5.84 -11.44
CA GLY A 59 9.15 5.52 -11.01
C GLY A 59 9.29 5.01 -9.57
N ALA A 60 8.19 4.56 -8.96
CA ALA A 60 8.22 3.90 -7.68
C ALA A 60 9.14 2.67 -7.79
N ALA A 61 10.22 2.65 -7.01
CA ALA A 61 11.16 1.56 -7.03
C ALA A 61 10.43 0.25 -6.65
N PHE A 62 10.37 -0.71 -7.57
CA PHE A 62 9.81 -2.03 -7.30
C PHE A 62 10.55 -2.67 -6.14
N LYS A 63 9.90 -2.80 -5.00
CA LYS A 63 10.48 -3.40 -3.80
C LYS A 63 10.47 -4.93 -3.93
N SER A 64 11.61 -5.49 -4.28
CA SER A 64 11.81 -6.93 -4.39
C SER A 64 12.23 -7.54 -3.06
N LEU A 65 12.00 -8.84 -2.90
CA LEU A 65 12.60 -9.63 -1.83
C LEU A 65 14.10 -9.77 -2.10
N ASP A 66 14.92 -9.74 -1.05
CA ASP A 66 16.37 -9.83 -1.12
C ASP A 66 16.97 -10.76 -0.04
N ALA A 67 18.30 -10.91 -0.08
CA ALA A 67 19.01 -11.79 0.83
C ALA A 67 18.98 -11.36 2.31
N ALA A 68 18.81 -10.05 2.58
CA ALA A 68 18.78 -9.51 3.95
C ALA A 68 17.49 -9.88 4.68
N LEU A 69 16.44 -10.23 3.94
CA LEU A 69 15.16 -10.64 4.51
C LEU A 69 15.12 -12.12 4.91
N VAL A 70 16.11 -12.92 4.45
CA VAL A 70 16.16 -14.35 4.71
C VAL A 70 16.67 -14.60 6.13
N HIS A 71 15.92 -15.41 6.90
CA HIS A 71 16.29 -15.79 8.26
C HIS A 71 17.73 -16.34 8.33
N ALA A 72 18.46 -15.98 9.38
CA ALA A 72 19.83 -16.44 9.57
C ALA A 72 19.90 -17.99 9.58
N GLY A 73 20.92 -18.52 8.89
CA GLY A 73 21.10 -19.97 8.76
C GLY A 73 20.20 -20.64 7.70
N THR A 74 19.39 -19.90 6.96
CA THR A 74 18.55 -20.44 5.87
C THR A 74 18.90 -19.84 4.51
N THR A 75 18.46 -20.50 3.45
CA THR A 75 18.77 -20.09 2.07
C THR A 75 17.52 -19.64 1.29
N ARG A 76 16.32 -19.85 1.84
CA ARG A 76 15.07 -19.50 1.20
C ARG A 76 14.10 -18.91 2.23
N LEU A 77 13.40 -17.87 1.85
CA LEU A 77 12.23 -17.37 2.56
C LEU A 77 10.98 -17.55 1.71
N GLU A 78 9.84 -17.60 2.37
CA GLU A 78 8.53 -17.53 1.72
C GLU A 78 7.58 -16.69 2.57
N ILE A 79 6.79 -15.86 1.90
CA ILE A 79 5.68 -15.14 2.48
C ILE A 79 4.42 -15.44 1.67
N SER A 80 3.32 -15.72 2.34
CA SER A 80 2.02 -15.94 1.70
C SER A 80 0.89 -15.43 2.57
N GLY A 81 -0.26 -15.18 1.94
CA GLY A 81 -1.46 -14.77 2.65
C GLY A 81 -2.68 -14.84 1.75
N ASP A 82 -3.84 -15.02 2.37
CA ASP A 82 -5.11 -15.04 1.70
C ASP A 82 -5.80 -13.70 1.81
N PHE A 83 -6.25 -13.19 0.66
CA PHE A 83 -6.88 -11.90 0.50
C PHE A 83 -8.28 -12.09 -0.09
N GLU A 84 -9.29 -11.58 0.59
CA GLU A 84 -10.66 -11.51 0.05
C GLU A 84 -10.85 -10.19 -0.69
N LEU A 85 -11.29 -10.24 -1.93
CA LEU A 85 -11.60 -9.07 -2.75
C LEU A 85 -12.88 -9.31 -3.56
N GLY A 86 -13.92 -8.50 -3.33
CA GLY A 86 -15.19 -8.65 -4.04
C GLY A 86 -15.86 -10.00 -3.84
N GLY A 87 -15.72 -10.62 -2.67
CA GLY A 87 -16.28 -11.94 -2.34
C GLY A 87 -15.43 -13.14 -2.78
N GLU A 88 -14.33 -12.92 -3.48
CA GLU A 88 -13.41 -13.97 -3.93
C GLU A 88 -12.14 -13.99 -3.08
N VAL A 89 -11.55 -15.17 -2.87
CA VAL A 89 -10.33 -15.33 -2.07
C VAL A 89 -9.15 -15.66 -2.99
N PHE A 90 -8.06 -14.91 -2.82
CA PHE A 90 -6.82 -15.03 -3.57
C PHE A 90 -5.66 -15.34 -2.63
N SER A 91 -5.02 -16.49 -2.83
CA SER A 91 -3.83 -16.89 -2.08
C SER A 91 -2.58 -16.34 -2.74
N LEU A 92 -2.10 -15.19 -2.30
CA LEU A 92 -0.89 -14.56 -2.83
C LEU A 92 0.36 -15.11 -2.14
N ARG A 93 1.41 -15.38 -2.93
CA ARG A 93 2.67 -15.96 -2.45
C ARG A 93 3.87 -15.35 -3.14
N LYS A 94 4.91 -15.07 -2.36
CA LYS A 94 6.24 -14.72 -2.85
C LYS A 94 7.31 -15.49 -2.10
N ALA A 95 8.35 -15.87 -2.81
CA ALA A 95 9.53 -16.53 -2.23
C ALA A 95 10.82 -15.93 -2.81
N TYR A 96 11.88 -16.01 -2.02
CA TYR A 96 13.23 -15.64 -2.43
C TYR A 96 14.19 -16.75 -2.06
N THR A 97 15.08 -17.09 -2.98
CA THR A 97 16.18 -18.04 -2.76
C THR A 97 17.50 -17.35 -2.98
N LYS A 98 18.41 -17.46 -2.01
CA LYS A 98 19.79 -16.93 -2.08
C LYS A 98 20.55 -17.55 -3.24
N ALA A 99 21.49 -16.79 -3.81
CA ALA A 99 22.44 -17.33 -4.78
C ALA A 99 23.25 -18.48 -4.19
N ARG A 100 23.59 -19.46 -5.03
CA ARG A 100 24.46 -20.58 -4.74
C ARG A 100 25.52 -20.69 -5.83
N PRO A 101 26.65 -21.40 -5.61
CA PRO A 101 27.60 -21.67 -6.69
C PRO A 101 26.91 -22.20 -7.94
N GLY A 102 27.13 -21.55 -9.09
CA GLY A 102 26.52 -21.89 -10.36
C GLY A 102 25.04 -21.49 -10.55
N LYS A 103 24.38 -20.90 -9.56
CA LYS A 103 22.99 -20.46 -9.67
C LYS A 103 22.76 -19.12 -8.96
N GLY A 104 22.31 -18.13 -9.72
CA GLY A 104 21.97 -16.80 -9.17
C GLY A 104 20.82 -16.85 -8.15
N ALA A 105 20.62 -15.73 -7.46
CA ALA A 105 19.44 -15.55 -6.62
C ALA A 105 18.16 -15.54 -7.46
N SER A 106 17.06 -16.00 -6.89
CA SER A 106 15.75 -16.02 -7.57
C SER A 106 14.63 -15.50 -6.71
N VAL A 107 13.71 -14.77 -7.33
CA VAL A 107 12.42 -14.37 -6.75
C VAL A 107 11.32 -15.10 -7.47
N GLU A 108 10.42 -15.68 -6.73
CA GLU A 108 9.27 -16.42 -7.24
C GLU A 108 7.97 -15.79 -6.72
N ALA A 109 6.95 -15.75 -7.56
CA ALA A 109 5.59 -15.37 -7.18
C ALA A 109 4.58 -16.23 -7.95
N ASN A 110 3.41 -16.46 -7.38
CA ASN A 110 2.33 -17.15 -8.08
C ASN A 110 1.62 -16.18 -9.04
N LYS A 111 2.31 -15.84 -10.13
CA LYS A 111 1.95 -14.79 -11.08
C LYS A 111 0.48 -14.87 -11.53
N LYS A 112 -0.05 -16.05 -11.85
CA LYS A 112 -1.44 -16.23 -12.30
C LYS A 112 -2.46 -15.71 -11.27
N LEU A 113 -2.21 -15.94 -9.96
CA LEU A 113 -3.11 -15.45 -8.90
C LEU A 113 -2.97 -13.94 -8.69
N TYR A 114 -1.77 -13.37 -8.86
CA TYR A 114 -1.59 -11.93 -8.87
C TYR A 114 -2.29 -11.26 -10.06
N ASP A 115 -2.26 -11.89 -11.24
CA ASP A 115 -2.95 -11.40 -12.43
C ASP A 115 -4.48 -11.43 -12.21
N ALA A 116 -5.02 -12.56 -11.73
CA ALA A 116 -6.45 -12.69 -11.41
C ALA A 116 -6.92 -11.71 -10.33
N PHE A 117 -6.10 -11.49 -9.28
CA PHE A 117 -6.39 -10.48 -8.26
C PHE A 117 -6.46 -9.07 -8.87
N LEU A 118 -5.52 -8.73 -9.74
CA LEU A 118 -5.49 -7.43 -10.41
C LEU A 118 -6.70 -7.24 -11.35
N GLU A 119 -7.04 -8.26 -12.13
CA GLU A 119 -8.23 -8.26 -13.00
C GLU A 119 -9.51 -8.02 -12.19
N ARG A 120 -9.65 -8.70 -11.03
CA ARG A 120 -10.79 -8.49 -10.14
C ARG A 120 -10.83 -7.08 -9.55
N TYR A 121 -9.66 -6.54 -9.18
CA TYR A 121 -9.54 -5.16 -8.67
C TYR A 121 -9.97 -4.15 -9.73
N LEU A 122 -9.52 -4.32 -10.98
CA LEU A 122 -9.89 -3.45 -12.09
C LEU A 122 -11.38 -3.55 -12.42
N ALA A 123 -11.96 -4.76 -12.39
CA ALA A 123 -13.40 -4.94 -12.58
C ALA A 123 -14.21 -4.18 -11.52
N LEU A 124 -13.82 -4.25 -10.25
CA LEU A 124 -14.46 -3.47 -9.17
C LEU A 124 -14.31 -1.96 -9.37
N TYR A 125 -13.21 -1.52 -10.00
CA TYR A 125 -12.99 -0.10 -10.30
C TYR A 125 -13.96 0.42 -11.37
N GLU A 126 -14.29 -0.40 -12.36
CA GLU A 126 -15.19 -0.06 -13.47
C GLU A 126 -16.67 -0.12 -13.07
N GLU A 127 -17.00 -0.86 -12.01
CA GLU A 127 -18.37 -0.91 -11.48
C GLU A 127 -18.74 0.46 -10.86
N GLU A 128 -19.75 1.12 -11.40
CA GLU A 128 -20.31 2.34 -10.84
C GLU A 128 -20.88 2.05 -9.44
N ASN A 129 -20.61 2.92 -8.47
CA ASN A 129 -21.05 2.81 -7.07
C ASN A 129 -20.35 1.77 -6.20
N GLN A 130 -19.28 1.13 -6.63
CA GLN A 130 -18.45 0.27 -5.77
C GLN A 130 -17.32 1.05 -5.12
N SER A 131 -17.11 0.80 -3.81
CA SER A 131 -15.93 1.28 -3.10
C SER A 131 -14.73 0.39 -3.43
N ILE A 132 -13.68 0.97 -3.99
CA ILE A 132 -12.42 0.26 -4.20
C ILE A 132 -11.55 0.32 -2.94
N PRO A 133 -10.84 -0.76 -2.61
CA PRO A 133 -9.90 -0.75 -1.50
C PRO A 133 -8.73 0.19 -1.76
N ILE A 134 -8.39 1.00 -0.78
CA ILE A 134 -7.18 1.83 -0.79
C ILE A 134 -6.11 1.13 0.04
N PHE A 135 -4.88 1.11 -0.46
CA PHE A 135 -3.71 0.63 0.25
C PHE A 135 -2.84 1.80 0.68
N VAL A 136 -2.58 1.88 1.98
CA VAL A 136 -1.67 2.86 2.54
C VAL A 136 -0.78 2.20 3.58
N ASN A 137 0.53 2.39 3.47
CA ASN A 137 1.49 1.91 4.45
C ASN A 137 2.19 3.09 5.13
N TYR A 138 1.82 3.36 6.36
CA TYR A 138 2.47 4.38 7.18
C TYR A 138 3.66 3.80 7.94
N GLY A 139 4.85 4.27 7.62
CA GLY A 139 6.07 3.93 8.35
C GLY A 139 6.20 4.64 9.70
N THR A 140 7.29 4.33 10.40
CA THR A 140 7.64 5.02 11.66
C THR A 140 8.24 6.40 11.43
N ASN A 141 8.76 6.67 10.24
CA ASN A 141 9.37 7.95 9.88
C ASN A 141 8.29 8.91 9.36
N ARG A 142 7.75 9.75 10.24
CA ARG A 142 6.66 10.69 9.96
C ARG A 142 7.11 12.13 10.01
N ALA A 143 8.38 12.40 9.71
CA ALA A 143 8.89 13.78 9.70
C ALA A 143 8.26 14.56 8.54
N VAL A 144 7.66 15.71 8.86
CA VAL A 144 7.24 16.70 7.87
C VAL A 144 8.51 17.41 7.40
N LEU A 145 9.04 17.01 6.25
CA LEU A 145 10.37 17.45 5.82
C LEU A 145 10.36 18.82 5.15
N ASP A 146 9.33 19.23 4.43
CA ASP A 146 9.26 20.56 3.82
C ASP A 146 7.85 20.85 3.28
N ILE A 147 7.27 21.95 3.70
CA ILE A 147 6.03 22.46 3.13
C ILE A 147 6.39 23.47 2.04
N PRO A 148 6.16 23.19 0.77
CA PRO A 148 6.49 24.13 -0.29
C PRO A 148 5.60 25.36 -0.22
N LEU A 149 6.23 26.53 -0.14
CA LEU A 149 5.53 27.83 -0.15
C LEU A 149 4.88 28.16 -1.52
N ARG A 150 5.25 27.47 -2.58
CA ARG A 150 4.72 27.68 -3.94
C ARG A 150 4.48 26.36 -4.66
N ILE A 151 3.29 26.20 -5.20
CA ILE A 151 2.93 25.11 -6.11
C ILE A 151 3.43 25.48 -7.51
N ARG A 152 4.34 24.68 -8.06
CA ARG A 152 4.92 24.91 -9.40
C ARG A 152 4.29 24.06 -10.50
N LYS A 153 3.56 23.00 -10.15
CA LYS A 153 2.88 22.10 -11.09
C LYS A 153 1.48 21.82 -10.57
N LYS A 154 0.49 21.82 -11.48
CA LYS A 154 -0.84 21.29 -11.16
C LYS A 154 -0.76 19.76 -11.26
N HIS A 155 -1.15 19.06 -10.20
CA HIS A 155 -1.34 17.62 -10.21
C HIS A 155 -2.81 17.31 -10.56
N GLU A 156 -3.03 16.36 -11.45
CA GLU A 156 -4.36 15.79 -11.68
C GLU A 156 -4.62 14.74 -10.60
N PHE A 157 -5.61 14.99 -9.75
CA PHE A 157 -6.01 14.06 -8.70
C PHE A 157 -7.03 13.08 -9.27
N SER A 158 -6.59 11.86 -9.53
CA SER A 158 -7.41 10.74 -9.95
C SER A 158 -7.42 9.63 -8.90
N LYS A 159 -8.32 8.66 -9.01
CA LYS A 159 -8.31 7.48 -8.12
C LYS A 159 -6.98 6.72 -8.16
N TRP A 160 -6.23 6.78 -9.28
CA TRP A 160 -4.92 6.15 -9.44
C TRP A 160 -3.82 6.90 -8.71
N THR A 161 -3.87 8.22 -8.68
CA THR A 161 -2.89 9.03 -7.93
C THR A 161 -2.99 8.80 -6.43
N ALA A 162 -4.14 8.36 -5.92
CA ALA A 162 -4.28 7.96 -4.51
C ALA A 162 -3.44 6.74 -4.13
N LEU A 163 -3.05 5.91 -5.10
CA LEU A 163 -2.16 4.76 -4.90
C LEU A 163 -0.68 5.10 -5.15
N GLU A 164 -0.41 6.32 -5.63
CA GLU A 164 0.95 6.79 -5.84
C GLU A 164 1.66 6.91 -4.50
N ARG A 165 2.85 6.29 -4.41
CA ARG A 165 3.65 6.24 -3.18
C ARG A 165 2.95 5.65 -1.94
N ALA A 166 1.74 5.10 -2.10
CA ALA A 166 0.93 4.56 -1.00
C ALA A 166 1.63 3.45 -0.19
N MET A 167 2.57 2.74 -0.82
CA MET A 167 3.37 1.67 -0.21
C MET A 167 4.75 2.15 0.27
N GLU A 168 5.12 3.38 0.00
CA GLU A 168 6.33 3.99 0.52
C GLU A 168 6.10 4.42 1.97
N ASN A 169 7.10 4.22 2.82
CA ASN A 169 6.98 4.57 4.24
C ASN A 169 7.01 6.08 4.51
N GLU A 170 6.97 6.89 3.46
CA GLU A 170 7.06 8.35 3.53
C GLU A 170 5.69 8.97 3.26
N LEU A 171 5.34 9.96 4.07
CA LEU A 171 4.16 10.79 3.84
C LEU A 171 4.54 11.92 2.89
N ASP A 172 3.89 11.99 1.74
CA ASP A 172 4.04 13.12 0.82
C ASP A 172 3.10 14.27 1.22
N TYR A 173 3.54 15.03 2.22
CA TYR A 173 2.81 16.22 2.66
C TYR A 173 2.70 17.28 1.56
N ARG A 174 3.63 17.31 0.60
CA ARG A 174 3.59 18.27 -0.50
C ARG A 174 2.34 18.07 -1.35
N THR A 175 2.10 16.86 -1.83
CA THR A 175 0.93 16.50 -2.63
C THR A 175 -0.36 16.72 -1.85
N PHE A 176 -0.36 16.39 -0.54
CA PHE A 176 -1.51 16.67 0.32
C PHE A 176 -1.82 18.16 0.43
N PHE A 177 -0.81 19.02 0.66
CA PHE A 177 -1.02 20.46 0.75
C PHE A 177 -1.42 21.09 -0.59
N GLU A 178 -0.91 20.59 -1.70
CA GLU A 178 -1.34 21.01 -3.04
C GLU A 178 -2.82 20.68 -3.27
N TRP A 179 -3.23 19.45 -2.93
CA TRP A 179 -4.63 19.04 -2.99
C TRP A 179 -5.52 19.91 -2.08
N PHE A 180 -5.11 20.09 -0.83
CA PHE A 180 -5.88 20.87 0.14
C PHE A 180 -6.12 22.30 -0.33
N ARG A 181 -5.08 22.98 -0.83
CA ARG A 181 -5.21 24.33 -1.40
C ARG A 181 -6.11 24.37 -2.62
N ASN A 182 -5.98 23.40 -3.53
CA ASN A 182 -6.86 23.34 -4.69
C ASN A 182 -8.33 23.18 -4.29
N GLN A 183 -8.62 22.40 -3.24
CA GLN A 183 -9.98 22.27 -2.73
C GLN A 183 -10.47 23.54 -2.04
N GLU A 184 -9.62 24.26 -1.32
CA GLU A 184 -9.97 25.57 -0.75
C GLU A 184 -10.26 26.61 -1.83
N ASP A 185 -9.46 26.65 -2.89
CA ASP A 185 -9.68 27.54 -4.03
C ASP A 185 -10.99 27.20 -4.74
N TYR A 186 -11.29 25.92 -4.93
CA TYR A 186 -12.54 25.42 -5.53
C TYR A 186 -13.76 25.75 -4.65
N GLU A 187 -13.69 25.55 -3.33
CA GLU A 187 -14.74 25.95 -2.40
C GLU A 187 -15.00 27.47 -2.49
N ALA A 188 -13.94 28.28 -2.52
CA ALA A 188 -14.05 29.72 -2.64
C ALA A 188 -14.67 30.17 -3.98
N GLU A 189 -14.39 29.47 -5.07
CA GLU A 189 -14.97 29.73 -6.38
C GLU A 189 -16.47 29.43 -6.40
N ILE A 190 -16.91 28.27 -5.86
CA ILE A 190 -18.31 27.91 -5.72
C ILE A 190 -19.08 28.92 -4.87
N ILE A 191 -18.51 29.35 -3.74
CA ILE A 191 -19.11 30.37 -2.87
C ILE A 191 -19.35 31.66 -3.64
N ARG A 192 -18.41 32.10 -4.47
CA ARG A 192 -18.54 33.31 -5.30
C ARG A 192 -19.58 33.16 -6.39
N GLU A 193 -19.58 32.04 -7.12
CA GLU A 193 -20.48 31.81 -8.25
C GLU A 193 -21.94 31.62 -7.79
N ARG A 194 -22.16 30.89 -6.71
CA ARG A 194 -23.49 30.59 -6.19
C ARG A 194 -24.00 31.64 -5.19
N GLN A 195 -23.15 32.57 -4.76
CA GLN A 195 -23.42 33.52 -3.67
C GLN A 195 -23.89 32.84 -2.39
N ASP A 196 -23.48 31.58 -2.19
CA ASP A 196 -23.79 30.77 -1.01
C ASP A 196 -22.64 30.81 -0.02
N LEU A 197 -22.70 31.77 0.91
CA LEU A 197 -21.70 31.93 1.97
C LEU A 197 -21.66 30.78 2.98
N GLN A 198 -22.65 29.88 2.96
CA GLN A 198 -22.74 28.73 3.86
C GLN A 198 -22.22 27.44 3.22
N TYR A 199 -21.92 27.47 1.90
CA TYR A 199 -21.38 26.29 1.24
C TYR A 199 -20.08 25.83 1.91
N ARG A 200 -19.98 24.55 2.17
CA ARG A 200 -18.77 23.88 2.66
C ARG A 200 -18.53 22.60 1.88
N ASP A 201 -17.31 22.42 1.43
CA ASP A 201 -16.92 21.17 0.79
C ASP A 201 -16.80 20.06 1.85
N ALA A 202 -17.49 18.94 1.63
CA ALA A 202 -17.55 17.84 2.61
C ALA A 202 -16.18 17.20 2.88
N LEU A 203 -15.28 17.15 1.88
CA LEU A 203 -13.95 16.59 2.05
C LEU A 203 -13.07 17.53 2.87
N LEU A 204 -13.15 18.83 2.61
CA LEU A 204 -12.43 19.83 3.41
C LEU A 204 -12.88 19.85 4.86
N GLU A 205 -14.18 19.72 5.11
CA GLU A 205 -14.72 19.64 6.47
C GLU A 205 -14.18 18.41 7.24
N CYS A 206 -14.02 17.27 6.56
CA CYS A 206 -13.40 16.09 7.18
C CYS A 206 -11.95 16.31 7.59
N VAL A 207 -11.21 17.14 6.85
CA VAL A 207 -9.79 17.42 7.13
C VAL A 207 -9.62 18.51 8.20
N ARG A 208 -10.56 19.47 8.25
CA ARG A 208 -10.53 20.58 9.21
C ARG A 208 -10.92 20.18 10.63
N ARG A 209 -11.53 19.02 10.81
CA ARG A 209 -11.90 18.43 12.12
C ARG A 209 -10.76 17.60 12.72
#